data_fb5231fe20ae81c9fe39a19b6492c965
#
_entry.id   fb5231fe20ae81c9fe39a19b6492c965
#
_cell.length_a   1.000
_cell.length_b   1.000
_cell.length_c   1.000
_cell.angle_alpha   90.00
_cell.angle_beta   90.00
_cell.angle_gamma   90.00
#
_symmetry.space_group_name_H-M   'P 1'
#
loop_
_entity.id
_entity.type
_entity.pdbx_description
1 polymer ?
#
loop_
_entity_poly.entity_id
_entity_poly.type
_entity_poly.pdbx_seq_one_letter_code
_entity_poly.pdbx_strand_id
1 'polypeptide(L)'
;MTPNHLADLRTIIDYLDSCGRLTRVTTEVDPKHDLAGIAAHFESKPRAVVFEKVKGYDVPVFTGLYWSRELLAQLMSQEEATLPGFVSSCIQNWQKNPIPPVMVEHGPIFDGGAQPLDLSTLPIPIHALKDGGPYFDAAVVIARDPDTGVRNASIQRFMVVNKDTLHINIDAGRHLGLYLEKAKQRNESLKFSLNCGVGPGLHFAAATPAEAAPPDTDELGIASEFHGAPLELVHGRTLPVHIVANAMYALECEMIPGELGDEGPFAEVTGYYANCEPRPVVHVRAIHARPDPVFQTILSGSEVWNSVGLLGEANVLTTLQRQVPGSRDVYFSHGGCGFYHAVVQLEQQRAGWSKQAIMATFSAFPPLKMVTVVDEDVDIRNSSDVEWAMTTRLNANTGIVTIENSFGHGLNPTFPDYLGTKLGFDCCRPYPHTAEYDRANYKSVDIGDYSIQVPEIEQPQAKGLPLKERIAADIRMAVAYATRPSLKERIRDDVGASRRHSGGPSLKDRIRLDVRHTQHYAGVQATQKKNRLTEAANDQTRPKARIGLVRG
;
A
#
# COMPACT_ATOMS: atom_id res chain seq x y z
N MET A 1 18.44 -20.21 12.51
CA MET A 1 17.18 -21.01 12.56
C MET A 1 16.21 -20.30 11.64
N THR A 2 15.79 -20.94 10.58
CA THR A 2 14.65 -20.46 9.79
C THR A 2 13.43 -20.56 10.70
N PRO A 3 12.71 -19.49 10.90
CA PRO A 3 11.64 -19.50 11.87
C PRO A 3 10.43 -20.23 11.32
N ASN A 4 10.23 -21.47 11.76
CA ASN A 4 9.05 -22.28 11.43
C ASN A 4 7.71 -21.57 11.77
N HIS A 5 7.78 -20.48 12.56
CA HIS A 5 6.62 -19.65 12.89
C HIS A 5 6.09 -18.82 11.71
N LEU A 6 6.86 -18.60 10.66
CA LEU A 6 6.40 -17.81 9.50
C LEU A 6 5.34 -18.53 8.64
N ALA A 7 5.18 -19.83 8.82
CA ALA A 7 4.22 -20.63 8.05
C ALA A 7 2.78 -20.57 8.59
N ASP A 8 2.57 -20.18 9.85
CA ASP A 8 1.28 -20.25 10.53
C ASP A 8 0.94 -18.93 11.22
N LEU A 9 -0.19 -18.32 10.85
CA LEU A 9 -0.62 -17.03 11.40
C LEU A 9 -0.84 -17.08 12.92
N ARG A 10 -1.33 -18.18 13.49
CA ARG A 10 -1.50 -18.29 14.95
C ARG A 10 -0.16 -18.21 15.66
N THR A 11 0.82 -18.95 15.19
CA THR A 11 2.18 -18.92 15.74
C THR A 11 2.81 -17.53 15.62
N ILE A 12 2.49 -16.80 14.54
CA ILE A 12 2.92 -15.40 14.38
C ILE A 12 2.27 -14.51 15.42
N ILE A 13 0.95 -14.61 15.62
CA ILE A 13 0.22 -13.83 16.62
C ILE A 13 0.79 -14.09 18.02
N ASP A 14 1.00 -15.34 18.39
CA ASP A 14 1.58 -15.73 19.68
C ASP A 14 3.01 -15.19 19.85
N TYR A 15 3.82 -15.25 18.80
CA TYR A 15 5.16 -14.66 18.78
C TYR A 15 5.13 -13.14 18.99
N LEU A 16 4.27 -12.42 18.25
CA LEU A 16 4.13 -10.97 18.36
C LEU A 16 3.65 -10.55 19.76
N ASP A 17 2.76 -11.31 20.36
CA ASP A 17 2.27 -11.08 21.71
C ASP A 17 3.43 -11.27 22.73
N SER A 18 4.17 -12.35 22.61
CA SER A 18 5.31 -12.65 23.49
C SER A 18 6.42 -11.59 23.43
N CYS A 19 6.58 -10.93 22.30
CA CYS A 19 7.54 -9.84 22.07
C CYS A 19 7.00 -8.45 22.39
N GLY A 20 5.74 -8.32 22.84
CA GLY A 20 5.08 -7.02 23.07
C GLY A 20 4.81 -6.23 21.79
N ARG A 21 4.73 -6.91 20.65
CA ARG A 21 4.47 -6.33 19.31
C ARG A 21 3.03 -6.51 18.85
N LEU A 22 2.13 -6.97 19.74
CA LEU A 22 0.71 -7.10 19.47
C LEU A 22 -0.10 -6.09 20.28
N THR A 23 -0.95 -5.33 19.64
CA THR A 23 -1.96 -4.49 20.29
C THR A 23 -3.28 -5.24 20.32
N ARG A 24 -3.90 -5.37 21.50
CA ARG A 24 -5.21 -6.00 21.69
C ARG A 24 -6.28 -4.94 21.87
N VAL A 25 -7.28 -4.94 21.00
CA VAL A 25 -8.48 -4.10 21.12
C VAL A 25 -9.58 -4.96 21.73
N THR A 26 -9.87 -4.75 23.01
CA THR A 26 -10.80 -5.58 23.81
C THR A 26 -12.22 -5.03 23.86
N THR A 27 -12.43 -3.80 23.43
CA THR A 27 -13.75 -3.18 23.27
C THR A 27 -14.39 -3.70 21.99
N GLU A 28 -15.72 -3.88 21.99
CA GLU A 28 -16.46 -4.26 20.77
C GLU A 28 -16.30 -3.18 19.69
N VAL A 29 -15.98 -3.63 18.47
CA VAL A 29 -15.70 -2.76 17.31
C VAL A 29 -16.61 -3.14 16.15
N ASP A 30 -17.22 -2.16 15.49
CA ASP A 30 -17.99 -2.39 14.27
C ASP A 30 -17.01 -2.68 13.11
N PRO A 31 -17.16 -3.83 12.40
CA PRO A 31 -16.31 -4.16 11.25
C PRO A 31 -16.52 -3.19 10.08
N LYS A 32 -17.61 -2.43 10.09
CA LYS A 32 -17.90 -1.41 9.09
C LYS A 32 -17.27 -0.08 9.49
N HIS A 33 -16.12 0.23 8.92
CA HIS A 33 -15.34 1.47 9.03
C HIS A 33 -14.59 1.68 10.36
N ASP A 34 -15.17 1.34 11.53
CA ASP A 34 -14.53 1.62 12.82
C ASP A 34 -13.26 0.79 13.00
N LEU A 35 -13.30 -0.49 12.61
CA LEU A 35 -12.15 -1.40 12.66
C LEU A 35 -10.97 -0.81 11.86
N ALA A 36 -11.20 -0.40 10.63
CA ALA A 36 -10.17 0.20 9.77
C ALA A 36 -9.69 1.55 10.31
N GLY A 37 -10.59 2.38 10.85
CA GLY A 37 -10.23 3.66 11.47
C GLY A 37 -9.32 3.50 12.69
N ILE A 38 -9.58 2.49 13.53
CA ILE A 38 -8.72 2.15 14.68
C ILE A 38 -7.38 1.59 14.19
N ALA A 39 -7.40 0.66 13.23
CA ALA A 39 -6.19 0.06 12.66
C ALA A 39 -5.27 1.13 12.05
N ALA A 40 -5.81 2.08 11.28
CA ALA A 40 -5.06 3.19 10.68
C ALA A 40 -4.33 4.07 11.70
N HIS A 41 -4.82 4.16 12.95
CA HIS A 41 -4.09 4.85 14.03
C HIS A 41 -2.77 4.17 14.39
N PHE A 42 -2.66 2.87 14.14
CA PHE A 42 -1.45 2.09 14.40
C PHE A 42 -0.58 1.87 13.16
N GLU A 43 -1.04 2.30 12.00
CA GLU A 43 -0.26 2.22 10.76
C GLU A 43 1.14 2.83 10.95
N SER A 44 2.15 2.22 10.40
CA SER A 44 3.58 2.56 10.56
C SER A 44 4.18 2.35 11.95
N LYS A 45 3.44 1.87 12.94
CA LYS A 45 4.01 1.49 14.23
C LYS A 45 4.50 0.02 14.19
N PRO A 46 5.62 -0.32 14.86
CA PRO A 46 6.17 -1.67 14.81
C PRO A 46 5.39 -2.65 15.69
N ARG A 47 4.10 -2.79 15.46
CA ARG A 47 3.18 -3.70 16.13
C ARG A 47 1.95 -3.99 15.30
N ALA A 48 1.50 -5.23 15.31
CA ALA A 48 0.22 -5.61 14.72
C ALA A 48 -0.95 -5.34 15.68
N VAL A 49 -2.18 -5.49 15.18
CA VAL A 49 -3.41 -5.27 15.95
C VAL A 49 -4.32 -6.48 15.83
N VAL A 50 -4.89 -6.91 16.96
CA VAL A 50 -5.98 -7.88 17.01
C VAL A 50 -7.21 -7.25 17.68
N PHE A 51 -8.34 -7.37 17.00
CA PHE A 51 -9.66 -6.98 17.50
C PHE A 51 -10.34 -8.22 18.06
N GLU A 52 -10.39 -8.33 19.41
CA GLU A 52 -10.89 -9.53 20.09
C GLU A 52 -12.42 -9.64 20.04
N LYS A 53 -13.11 -8.50 19.91
CA LYS A 53 -14.57 -8.43 19.90
C LYS A 53 -15.03 -7.64 18.69
N VAL A 54 -15.53 -8.36 17.70
CA VAL A 54 -16.08 -7.77 16.48
C VAL A 54 -17.60 -7.88 16.54
N LYS A 55 -18.28 -6.76 16.42
CA LYS A 55 -19.74 -6.68 16.54
C LYS A 55 -20.45 -7.64 15.60
N GLY A 56 -21.22 -8.54 16.16
CA GLY A 56 -21.98 -9.56 15.43
C GLY A 56 -21.22 -10.84 15.12
N TYR A 57 -19.97 -10.98 15.59
CA TYR A 57 -19.11 -12.14 15.33
C TYR A 57 -18.35 -12.57 16.58
N ASP A 58 -18.17 -13.88 16.72
CA ASP A 58 -17.33 -14.47 17.79
C ASP A 58 -15.87 -14.67 17.35
N VAL A 59 -15.54 -14.28 16.13
CA VAL A 59 -14.22 -14.45 15.52
C VAL A 59 -13.43 -13.15 15.61
N PRO A 60 -12.19 -13.16 16.15
CA PRO A 60 -11.33 -12.00 16.17
C PRO A 60 -10.80 -11.66 14.76
N VAL A 61 -10.48 -10.38 14.55
CA VAL A 61 -9.86 -9.87 13.32
C VAL A 61 -8.45 -9.39 13.61
N PHE A 62 -7.50 -9.76 12.74
CA PHE A 62 -6.09 -9.42 12.83
C PHE A 62 -5.64 -8.62 11.61
N THR A 63 -4.81 -7.59 11.82
CA THR A 63 -4.22 -6.74 10.76
C THR A 63 -2.89 -6.15 11.22
N GLY A 64 -2.16 -5.53 10.29
CA GLY A 64 -0.95 -4.78 10.59
C GLY A 64 0.33 -5.61 10.58
N LEU A 65 0.31 -6.74 9.90
CA LEU A 65 1.49 -7.58 9.77
C LEU A 65 2.58 -6.94 8.91
N TYR A 66 2.18 -6.11 7.91
CA TYR A 66 3.08 -5.61 6.87
C TYR A 66 3.31 -4.10 6.91
N TRP A 67 2.65 -3.32 7.76
CA TRP A 67 2.79 -1.86 7.72
C TRP A 67 4.10 -1.30 8.32
N SER A 68 4.90 -2.15 8.99
CA SER A 68 6.19 -1.77 9.55
C SER A 68 7.32 -2.70 9.08
N ARG A 69 8.37 -2.11 8.48
CA ARG A 69 9.57 -2.86 8.09
C ARG A 69 10.35 -3.39 9.27
N GLU A 70 10.39 -2.64 10.39
CA GLU A 70 10.97 -3.10 11.64
C GLU A 70 10.29 -4.40 12.12
N LEU A 71 8.94 -4.44 12.05
CA LEU A 71 8.18 -5.63 12.44
C LEU A 71 8.46 -6.82 11.51
N LEU A 72 8.50 -6.59 10.19
CA LEU A 72 8.83 -7.62 9.21
C LEU A 72 10.25 -8.15 9.39
N ALA A 73 11.22 -7.26 9.60
CA ALA A 73 12.60 -7.63 9.83
C ALA A 73 12.74 -8.50 11.10
N GLN A 74 12.07 -8.11 12.19
CA GLN A 74 12.05 -8.90 13.42
C GLN A 74 11.43 -10.30 13.19
N LEU A 75 10.29 -10.38 12.48
CA LEU A 75 9.65 -11.66 12.13
C LEU A 75 10.57 -12.56 11.31
N MET A 76 11.30 -11.99 10.37
CA MET A 76 12.23 -12.73 9.50
C MET A 76 13.63 -12.91 10.10
N SER A 77 13.84 -12.50 11.36
CA SER A 77 15.15 -12.53 12.04
C SER A 77 16.25 -11.83 11.21
N GLN A 78 15.90 -10.68 10.64
CA GLN A 78 16.76 -9.81 9.86
C GLN A 78 16.87 -8.43 10.52
N GLU A 79 17.85 -7.63 10.08
CA GLU A 79 17.84 -6.19 10.25
C GLU A 79 17.05 -5.54 9.12
N GLU A 80 16.48 -4.37 9.35
CA GLU A 80 15.66 -3.67 8.36
C GLU A 80 16.45 -3.37 7.07
N ALA A 81 17.73 -3.00 7.19
CA ALA A 81 18.62 -2.72 6.08
C ALA A 81 18.94 -3.97 5.21
N THR A 82 18.91 -5.16 5.80
CA THR A 82 19.23 -6.43 5.11
C THR A 82 17.99 -7.13 4.53
N LEU A 83 16.80 -6.64 4.86
CA LEU A 83 15.54 -7.28 4.49
C LEU A 83 15.36 -7.44 2.95
N PRO A 84 15.66 -6.43 2.09
CA PRO A 84 15.57 -6.62 0.63
C PRO A 84 16.52 -7.71 0.13
N GLY A 85 17.73 -7.78 0.67
CA GLY A 85 18.72 -8.83 0.34
C GLY A 85 18.26 -10.23 0.74
N PHE A 86 17.62 -10.37 1.91
CA PHE A 86 17.04 -11.63 2.36
C PHE A 86 15.92 -12.10 1.42
N VAL A 87 14.97 -11.21 1.07
CA VAL A 87 13.88 -11.51 0.13
C VAL A 87 14.45 -11.92 -1.23
N SER A 88 15.43 -11.18 -1.75
CA SER A 88 16.13 -11.53 -2.99
C SER A 88 16.76 -12.92 -2.91
N SER A 89 17.39 -13.27 -1.79
CA SER A 89 18.02 -14.57 -1.59
C SER A 89 17.01 -15.72 -1.60
N CYS A 90 15.84 -15.56 -0.98
CA CYS A 90 14.77 -16.56 -1.02
C CYS A 90 14.32 -16.81 -2.46
N ILE A 91 14.07 -15.75 -3.25
CA ILE A 91 13.67 -15.90 -4.66
C ILE A 91 14.77 -16.55 -5.49
N GLN A 92 16.04 -16.16 -5.32
CA GLN A 92 17.17 -16.74 -6.05
C GLN A 92 17.41 -18.20 -5.68
N ASN A 93 17.25 -18.56 -4.41
CA ASN A 93 17.37 -19.96 -3.96
C ASN A 93 16.27 -20.82 -4.58
N TRP A 94 15.02 -20.34 -4.54
CA TRP A 94 13.92 -21.01 -5.24
C TRP A 94 14.19 -21.21 -6.74
N GLN A 95 14.72 -20.20 -7.43
CA GLN A 95 15.05 -20.34 -8.86
C GLN A 95 16.16 -21.37 -9.14
N LYS A 96 17.10 -21.54 -8.23
CA LYS A 96 18.26 -22.44 -8.41
C LYS A 96 18.02 -23.84 -7.88
N ASN A 97 17.37 -23.95 -6.73
CA ASN A 97 17.21 -25.21 -6.00
C ASN A 97 15.93 -25.17 -5.14
N PRO A 98 14.74 -25.21 -5.77
CA PRO A 98 13.48 -24.97 -5.08
C PRO A 98 13.17 -26.04 -4.02
N ILE A 99 12.60 -25.62 -2.90
CA ILE A 99 11.93 -26.50 -1.95
C ILE A 99 10.48 -26.66 -2.42
N PRO A 100 10.08 -27.78 -3.00
CA PRO A 100 8.72 -27.93 -3.53
C PRO A 100 7.71 -28.02 -2.38
N PRO A 101 6.49 -27.46 -2.56
CA PRO A 101 5.41 -27.70 -1.61
C PRO A 101 4.99 -29.17 -1.63
N VAL A 102 4.48 -29.66 -0.50
CA VAL A 102 4.07 -31.07 -0.32
C VAL A 102 2.57 -31.19 -0.11
N MET A 103 1.99 -32.27 -0.65
CA MET A 103 0.61 -32.65 -0.33
C MET A 103 0.61 -33.52 0.91
N VAL A 104 -0.19 -33.12 1.92
CA VAL A 104 -0.42 -33.91 3.14
C VAL A 104 -1.85 -34.46 3.16
N GLU A 105 -2.07 -35.57 3.84
CA GLU A 105 -3.40 -36.21 3.88
C GLU A 105 -4.42 -35.40 4.69
N HIS A 106 -3.95 -34.70 5.71
CA HIS A 106 -4.78 -33.92 6.61
C HIS A 106 -4.09 -32.61 6.98
N GLY A 107 -4.88 -31.56 7.23
CA GLY A 107 -4.41 -30.26 7.70
C GLY A 107 -5.37 -29.62 8.70
N PRO A 108 -4.87 -28.78 9.62
CA PRO A 108 -5.67 -28.08 10.63
C PRO A 108 -6.86 -27.29 10.07
N ILE A 109 -6.83 -26.91 8.81
CA ILE A 109 -7.93 -26.21 8.11
C ILE A 109 -9.25 -26.99 8.15
N PHE A 110 -9.22 -28.30 8.32
CA PHE A 110 -10.41 -29.14 8.37
C PHE A 110 -10.86 -29.51 9.77
N ASP A 111 -10.14 -29.10 10.81
CA ASP A 111 -10.43 -29.48 12.21
C ASP A 111 -11.57 -28.66 12.83
N GLY A 112 -11.95 -27.54 12.24
CA GLY A 112 -13.09 -26.71 12.69
C GLY A 112 -14.46 -27.26 12.30
N GLY A 113 -14.51 -28.45 11.69
CA GLY A 113 -15.77 -29.11 11.32
C GLY A 113 -16.45 -28.48 10.09
N ALA A 114 -17.71 -28.88 9.87
CA ALA A 114 -18.50 -28.38 8.75
C ALA A 114 -18.89 -26.91 8.97
N GLN A 115 -18.55 -26.06 8.01
CA GLN A 115 -18.91 -24.65 8.00
C GLN A 115 -20.16 -24.43 7.14
N PRO A 116 -21.06 -23.48 7.51
CA PRO A 116 -22.15 -23.09 6.64
C PRO A 116 -21.62 -22.43 5.37
N LEU A 117 -22.27 -22.67 4.24
CA LEU A 117 -22.00 -21.95 3.01
C LEU A 117 -22.67 -20.56 3.06
N ASP A 118 -22.16 -19.71 3.92
CA ASP A 118 -22.69 -18.37 4.16
C ASP A 118 -21.56 -17.40 4.55
N LEU A 119 -21.10 -16.59 3.61
CA LEU A 119 -20.04 -15.60 3.80
C LEU A 119 -20.38 -14.54 4.85
N SER A 120 -21.67 -14.32 5.15
CA SER A 120 -22.10 -13.38 6.19
C SER A 120 -21.76 -13.84 7.61
N THR A 121 -21.33 -15.09 7.79
CA THR A 121 -20.85 -15.61 9.08
C THR A 121 -19.40 -15.25 9.38
N LEU A 122 -18.67 -14.70 8.40
CA LEU A 122 -17.28 -14.29 8.53
C LEU A 122 -17.19 -12.79 8.84
N PRO A 123 -16.29 -12.34 9.73
CA PRO A 123 -16.14 -10.94 10.12
C PRO A 123 -15.38 -10.12 9.05
N ILE A 124 -15.86 -10.15 7.81
CA ILE A 124 -15.24 -9.50 6.66
C ILE A 124 -15.47 -7.99 6.76
N PRO A 125 -14.45 -7.14 6.90
CA PRO A 125 -14.64 -5.72 7.14
C PRO A 125 -15.00 -4.95 5.87
N ILE A 126 -15.59 -3.76 6.09
CA ILE A 126 -15.67 -2.68 5.10
C ILE A 126 -14.72 -1.59 5.59
N HIS A 127 -13.63 -1.33 4.85
CA HIS A 127 -12.58 -0.45 5.31
C HIS A 127 -12.89 1.02 5.05
N ALA A 128 -12.97 1.41 3.79
CA ALA A 128 -13.13 2.81 3.43
C ALA A 128 -14.61 3.21 3.26
N LEU A 129 -14.88 4.50 3.44
CA LEU A 129 -16.25 5.04 3.49
C LEU A 129 -17.06 4.81 2.20
N LYS A 130 -16.40 4.60 1.06
CA LYS A 130 -17.06 4.41 -0.23
C LYS A 130 -16.83 3.02 -0.83
N ASP A 131 -16.25 2.09 -0.07
CA ASP A 131 -16.12 0.71 -0.53
C ASP A 131 -17.50 0.10 -0.83
N GLY A 132 -17.60 -0.61 -1.94
CA GLY A 132 -18.86 -1.16 -2.44
C GLY A 132 -19.47 -2.26 -1.57
N GLY A 133 -18.69 -2.84 -0.66
CA GLY A 133 -19.10 -3.91 0.25
C GLY A 133 -17.96 -4.42 1.12
N PRO A 134 -18.16 -5.53 1.84
CA PRO A 134 -17.08 -6.24 2.53
C PRO A 134 -16.13 -6.88 1.51
N TYR A 135 -14.81 -6.90 1.82
CA TYR A 135 -13.79 -7.46 0.94
C TYR A 135 -12.90 -8.46 1.65
N PHE A 136 -12.61 -9.59 0.97
CA PHE A 136 -11.38 -10.32 1.22
C PHE A 136 -10.24 -9.58 0.52
N ASP A 137 -9.33 -9.04 1.30
CA ASP A 137 -8.22 -8.19 0.85
C ASP A 137 -6.84 -8.81 1.13
N ALA A 138 -6.78 -9.76 2.07
CA ALA A 138 -5.56 -10.47 2.50
C ALA A 138 -5.50 -11.93 2.04
N ALA A 139 -6.49 -12.41 1.32
CA ALA A 139 -6.55 -13.82 0.98
C ALA A 139 -5.70 -14.17 -0.27
N VAL A 140 -5.07 -15.33 -0.24
CA VAL A 140 -4.24 -15.84 -1.34
C VAL A 140 -5.03 -16.85 -2.16
N VAL A 141 -5.13 -16.58 -3.45
CA VAL A 141 -5.64 -17.51 -4.47
C VAL A 141 -4.58 -18.55 -4.77
N ILE A 142 -4.94 -19.84 -4.80
CA ILE A 142 -4.14 -20.90 -5.40
C ILE A 142 -4.95 -21.51 -6.53
N ALA A 143 -4.52 -21.25 -7.77
CA ALA A 143 -5.10 -21.77 -8.98
C ALA A 143 -4.12 -22.68 -9.71
N ARG A 144 -4.60 -23.50 -10.64
CA ARG A 144 -3.77 -24.32 -11.52
C ARG A 144 -4.02 -23.93 -12.96
N ASP A 145 -2.94 -23.86 -13.73
CA ASP A 145 -3.03 -23.70 -15.17
C ASP A 145 -3.84 -24.85 -15.78
N PRO A 146 -4.92 -24.57 -16.53
CA PRO A 146 -5.76 -25.61 -17.14
C PRO A 146 -5.01 -26.55 -18.10
N ASP A 147 -3.90 -26.09 -18.72
CA ASP A 147 -3.14 -26.86 -19.69
C ASP A 147 -2.01 -27.67 -19.04
N THR A 148 -1.22 -27.04 -18.15
CA THR A 148 0.00 -27.64 -17.58
C THR A 148 -0.22 -28.20 -16.18
N GLY A 149 -1.25 -27.73 -15.46
CA GLY A 149 -1.49 -28.07 -14.06
C GLY A 149 -0.55 -27.39 -13.07
N VAL A 150 0.37 -26.53 -13.53
CA VAL A 150 1.28 -25.75 -12.67
C VAL A 150 0.47 -24.79 -11.81
N ARG A 151 0.87 -24.69 -10.53
CA ARG A 151 0.20 -23.82 -9.57
C ARG A 151 0.70 -22.38 -9.69
N ASN A 152 -0.22 -21.45 -9.50
CA ASN A 152 0.04 -20.03 -9.32
C ASN A 152 -0.56 -19.57 -8.00
N ALA A 153 0.15 -18.70 -7.30
CA ALA A 153 -0.34 -17.96 -6.14
C ALA A 153 -0.54 -16.49 -6.50
N SER A 154 -1.64 -15.88 -6.07
CA SER A 154 -1.86 -14.44 -6.27
C SER A 154 -2.73 -13.85 -5.17
N ILE A 155 -2.51 -12.56 -4.85
CA ILE A 155 -3.39 -11.78 -3.98
C ILE A 155 -4.31 -10.95 -4.87
N GLN A 156 -5.61 -11.10 -4.66
CA GLN A 156 -6.65 -10.36 -5.35
C GLN A 156 -7.68 -9.87 -4.33
N ARG A 157 -8.35 -8.77 -4.63
CA ARG A 157 -9.49 -8.32 -3.84
C ARG A 157 -10.77 -9.00 -4.31
N PHE A 158 -11.57 -9.47 -3.34
CA PHE A 158 -12.87 -10.10 -3.61
C PHE A 158 -13.96 -9.37 -2.85
N MET A 159 -14.88 -8.74 -3.57
CA MET A 159 -16.07 -8.12 -3.00
C MET A 159 -17.12 -9.19 -2.67
N VAL A 160 -17.61 -9.21 -1.45
CA VAL A 160 -18.71 -10.09 -1.05
C VAL A 160 -20.02 -9.49 -1.55
N VAL A 161 -20.77 -10.27 -2.32
CA VAL A 161 -22.06 -9.85 -2.90
C VAL A 161 -23.23 -10.44 -2.16
N ASN A 162 -23.14 -11.72 -1.86
CA ASN A 162 -24.16 -12.45 -1.12
C ASN A 162 -23.53 -13.65 -0.37
N LYS A 163 -24.35 -14.62 0.07
CA LYS A 163 -23.93 -15.75 0.92
C LYS A 163 -22.83 -16.62 0.32
N ASP A 164 -22.79 -16.77 -1.00
CA ASP A 164 -21.94 -17.71 -1.70
C ASP A 164 -21.32 -17.13 -3.00
N THR A 165 -21.40 -15.82 -3.16
CA THR A 165 -20.96 -15.15 -4.39
C THR A 165 -20.04 -13.97 -4.06
N LEU A 166 -18.91 -13.94 -4.78
CA LEU A 166 -17.93 -12.86 -4.74
C LEU A 166 -17.75 -12.28 -6.15
N HIS A 167 -17.33 -11.03 -6.24
CA HIS A 167 -16.80 -10.46 -7.47
C HIS A 167 -15.32 -10.19 -7.29
N ILE A 168 -14.50 -10.49 -8.32
CA ILE A 168 -13.05 -10.38 -8.26
C ILE A 168 -12.52 -9.36 -9.24
N ASN A 169 -11.58 -8.51 -8.81
CA ASN A 169 -10.82 -7.69 -9.75
C ASN A 169 -9.60 -8.47 -10.25
N ILE A 170 -9.55 -8.77 -11.53
CA ILE A 170 -8.43 -9.44 -12.21
C ILE A 170 -7.93 -8.54 -13.33
N ASP A 171 -6.63 -8.23 -13.33
CA ASP A 171 -5.98 -7.56 -14.45
C ASP A 171 -5.79 -8.52 -15.62
N ALA A 172 -6.14 -8.07 -16.82
CA ALA A 172 -5.87 -8.80 -18.05
C ALA A 172 -4.35 -9.02 -18.22
N GLY A 173 -3.97 -10.24 -18.63
CA GLY A 173 -2.56 -10.61 -18.83
C GLY A 173 -1.82 -11.07 -17.58
N ARG A 174 -2.42 -11.02 -16.38
CA ARG A 174 -1.89 -11.71 -15.19
C ARG A 174 -2.23 -13.20 -15.25
N HIS A 175 -1.46 -14.04 -14.54
CA HIS A 175 -1.58 -15.51 -14.60
C HIS A 175 -3.02 -15.98 -14.38
N LEU A 176 -3.72 -15.48 -13.34
CA LEU A 176 -5.10 -15.88 -13.06
C LEU A 176 -6.07 -15.52 -14.21
N GLY A 177 -5.87 -14.35 -14.83
CA GLY A 177 -6.64 -13.91 -16.00
C GLY A 177 -6.36 -14.80 -17.23
N LEU A 178 -5.10 -15.17 -17.46
CA LEU A 178 -4.72 -16.10 -18.51
C LEU A 178 -5.33 -17.50 -18.28
N TYR A 179 -5.37 -17.98 -17.03
CA TYR A 179 -5.98 -19.27 -16.68
C TYR A 179 -7.50 -19.24 -16.92
N LEU A 180 -8.16 -18.12 -16.63
CA LEU A 180 -9.58 -17.95 -16.92
C LEU A 180 -9.86 -17.99 -18.44
N GLU A 181 -9.03 -17.35 -19.26
CA GLU A 181 -9.15 -17.41 -20.71
C GLU A 181 -8.87 -18.82 -21.26
N LYS A 182 -7.89 -19.55 -20.73
CA LYS A 182 -7.66 -20.97 -21.08
C LYS A 182 -8.87 -21.86 -20.71
N ALA A 183 -9.44 -21.66 -19.52
CA ALA A 183 -10.64 -22.38 -19.10
C ALA A 183 -11.83 -22.07 -20.03
N LYS A 184 -11.99 -20.81 -20.45
CA LYS A 184 -13.00 -20.41 -21.43
C LYS A 184 -12.85 -21.10 -22.78
N GLN A 185 -11.60 -21.19 -23.30
CA GLN A 185 -11.32 -21.89 -24.55
C GLN A 185 -11.65 -23.38 -24.47
N ARG A 186 -11.56 -23.98 -23.29
CA ARG A 186 -11.91 -25.37 -23.00
C ARG A 186 -13.38 -25.57 -22.67
N ASN A 187 -14.15 -24.48 -22.58
CA ASN A 187 -15.53 -24.48 -22.10
C ASN A 187 -15.70 -25.10 -20.70
N GLU A 188 -14.75 -24.81 -19.81
CA GLU A 188 -14.68 -25.27 -18.42
C GLU A 188 -14.72 -24.08 -17.45
N SER A 189 -15.12 -24.32 -16.18
CA SER A 189 -14.95 -23.32 -15.11
C SER A 189 -13.50 -23.35 -14.58
N LEU A 190 -12.95 -22.20 -14.22
CA LEU A 190 -11.68 -22.13 -13.51
C LEU A 190 -11.91 -22.35 -12.01
N LYS A 191 -11.31 -23.41 -11.47
CA LYS A 191 -11.43 -23.77 -10.05
C LYS A 191 -10.16 -23.39 -9.30
N PHE A 192 -10.32 -22.82 -8.10
CA PHE A 192 -9.22 -22.37 -7.26
C PHE A 192 -9.63 -22.36 -5.78
N SER A 193 -8.65 -22.26 -4.90
CA SER A 193 -8.89 -21.99 -3.49
C SER A 193 -8.56 -20.55 -3.13
N LEU A 194 -9.31 -19.99 -2.19
CA LEU A 194 -9.04 -18.70 -1.58
C LEU A 194 -8.65 -18.96 -0.12
N ASN A 195 -7.39 -18.68 0.25
CA ASN A 195 -6.81 -19.01 1.55
C ASN A 195 -6.60 -17.73 2.35
N CYS A 196 -7.27 -17.57 3.49
CA CYS A 196 -7.20 -16.42 4.38
C CYS A 196 -6.55 -16.79 5.70
N GLY A 197 -5.76 -15.89 6.25
CA GLY A 197 -5.02 -16.14 7.49
C GLY A 197 -3.85 -17.09 7.27
N VAL A 198 -2.98 -16.74 6.35
CA VAL A 198 -1.76 -17.48 5.99
C VAL A 198 -0.51 -16.73 6.44
N GLY A 199 0.63 -17.40 6.45
CA GLY A 199 1.90 -16.79 6.82
C GLY A 199 2.47 -15.84 5.75
N PRO A 200 3.39 -14.92 6.13
CA PRO A 200 3.96 -13.92 5.23
C PRO A 200 4.74 -14.52 4.06
N GLY A 201 5.36 -15.68 4.21
CA GLY A 201 6.06 -16.33 3.10
C GLY A 201 5.15 -16.60 1.90
N LEU A 202 3.89 -17.00 2.16
CA LEU A 202 2.92 -17.21 1.08
C LEU A 202 2.41 -15.88 0.49
N HIS A 203 2.25 -14.84 1.31
CA HIS A 203 1.91 -13.51 0.78
C HIS A 203 3.04 -12.96 -0.12
N PHE A 204 4.32 -13.12 0.27
CA PHE A 204 5.45 -12.73 -0.58
C PHE A 204 5.50 -13.56 -1.87
N ALA A 205 5.25 -14.86 -1.81
CA ALA A 205 5.16 -15.70 -3.00
C ALA A 205 4.06 -15.19 -3.95
N ALA A 206 2.86 -14.94 -3.41
CA ALA A 206 1.70 -14.49 -4.19
C ALA A 206 1.82 -13.04 -4.72
N ALA A 207 2.70 -12.22 -4.14
CA ALA A 207 2.99 -10.87 -4.59
C ALA A 207 4.25 -10.77 -5.46
N THR A 208 4.97 -11.88 -5.69
CA THR A 208 6.19 -11.89 -6.51
C THR A 208 5.84 -11.51 -7.96
N PRO A 209 6.56 -10.52 -8.54
CA PRO A 209 6.27 -10.07 -9.89
C PRO A 209 6.61 -11.14 -10.94
N ALA A 210 5.88 -11.16 -12.05
CA ALA A 210 6.02 -12.14 -13.13
C ALA A 210 7.43 -12.17 -13.75
N GLU A 211 8.18 -11.09 -13.67
CA GLU A 211 9.59 -11.01 -14.11
C GLU A 211 10.51 -11.90 -13.26
N ALA A 212 10.15 -12.12 -11.99
CA ALA A 212 10.89 -13.00 -11.07
C ALA A 212 10.31 -14.41 -11.02
N ALA A 213 9.01 -14.58 -11.28
CA ALA A 213 8.29 -15.83 -11.31
C ALA A 213 7.57 -16.00 -12.68
N PRO A 214 8.30 -16.44 -13.73
CA PRO A 214 7.74 -16.57 -15.06
C PRO A 214 6.65 -17.66 -15.12
N PRO A 215 5.78 -17.62 -16.16
CA PRO A 215 4.80 -18.68 -16.41
C PRO A 215 5.43 -20.07 -16.33
N ASP A 216 4.63 -21.07 -15.97
CA ASP A 216 5.03 -22.46 -15.82
C ASP A 216 6.01 -22.76 -14.67
N THR A 217 6.14 -21.84 -13.70
CA THR A 217 6.87 -22.08 -12.44
C THR A 217 5.91 -22.14 -11.26
N ASP A 218 6.16 -23.04 -10.32
CA ASP A 218 5.35 -23.19 -9.10
C ASP A 218 5.81 -22.17 -8.03
N GLU A 219 5.13 -21.03 -7.97
CA GLU A 219 5.44 -19.94 -7.05
C GLU A 219 5.31 -20.32 -5.57
N LEU A 220 4.57 -21.37 -5.24
CA LEU A 220 4.45 -21.84 -3.85
C LEU A 220 5.79 -22.29 -3.25
N GLY A 221 6.75 -22.66 -4.10
CA GLY A 221 8.12 -22.94 -3.67
C GLY A 221 8.82 -21.73 -3.06
N ILE A 222 8.45 -20.49 -3.44
CA ILE A 222 8.98 -19.26 -2.81
C ILE A 222 8.55 -19.21 -1.34
N ALA A 223 7.28 -19.54 -1.03
CA ALA A 223 6.83 -19.61 0.35
C ALA A 223 7.62 -20.66 1.16
N SER A 224 7.94 -21.80 0.55
CA SER A 224 8.77 -22.83 1.18
C SER A 224 10.18 -22.32 1.51
N GLU A 225 10.79 -21.50 0.66
CA GLU A 225 12.09 -20.86 0.93
C GLU A 225 12.02 -19.91 2.13
N PHE A 226 10.97 -19.07 2.21
CA PHE A 226 10.76 -18.20 3.37
C PHE A 226 10.58 -18.97 4.68
N HIS A 227 9.92 -20.12 4.60
CA HIS A 227 9.69 -20.99 5.77
C HIS A 227 10.92 -21.86 6.11
N GLY A 228 11.81 -22.08 5.14
CA GLY A 228 12.90 -23.07 5.26
C GLY A 228 12.42 -24.52 5.35
N ALA A 229 11.16 -24.76 4.96
CA ALA A 229 10.48 -26.05 4.95
C ALA A 229 9.40 -26.08 3.87
N PRO A 230 9.01 -27.26 3.34
CA PRO A 230 7.94 -27.34 2.36
C PRO A 230 6.63 -26.72 2.85
N LEU A 231 5.97 -25.90 2.00
CA LEU A 231 4.61 -25.47 2.24
C LEU A 231 3.67 -26.69 2.15
N GLU A 232 2.90 -26.92 3.21
CA GLU A 232 1.96 -28.04 3.27
C GLU A 232 0.61 -27.66 2.65
N LEU A 233 0.12 -28.53 1.76
CA LEU A 233 -1.15 -28.39 1.06
C LEU A 233 -2.02 -29.62 1.30
N VAL A 234 -3.34 -29.43 1.28
CA VAL A 234 -4.33 -30.50 1.28
C VAL A 234 -5.22 -30.40 0.04
N HIS A 235 -5.84 -31.49 -0.35
CA HIS A 235 -6.86 -31.48 -1.39
C HIS A 235 -8.17 -30.86 -0.89
N GLY A 236 -8.82 -30.06 -1.74
CA GLY A 236 -10.19 -29.62 -1.52
C GLY A 236 -11.14 -30.82 -1.38
N ARG A 237 -12.22 -30.61 -0.62
CA ARG A 237 -13.23 -31.66 -0.36
C ARG A 237 -14.38 -31.66 -1.36
N THR A 238 -14.63 -30.50 -1.98
CA THR A 238 -15.75 -30.28 -2.92
C THR A 238 -15.25 -30.11 -4.35
N LEU A 239 -14.17 -29.34 -4.53
CA LEU A 239 -13.56 -29.07 -5.83
C LEU A 239 -12.13 -29.67 -5.89
N PRO A 240 -11.62 -29.95 -7.10
CA PRO A 240 -10.25 -30.45 -7.29
C PRO A 240 -9.22 -29.31 -7.17
N VAL A 241 -9.16 -28.67 -6.02
CA VAL A 241 -8.27 -27.53 -5.70
C VAL A 241 -7.24 -27.94 -4.63
N HIS A 242 -6.17 -27.16 -4.50
CA HIS A 242 -5.20 -27.30 -3.42
C HIS A 242 -5.40 -26.17 -2.41
N ILE A 243 -5.45 -26.51 -1.13
CA ILE A 243 -5.70 -25.63 -0.01
C ILE A 243 -4.46 -25.62 0.89
N VAL A 244 -4.11 -24.48 1.47
CA VAL A 244 -3.05 -24.37 2.47
C VAL A 244 -3.48 -25.10 3.75
N ALA A 245 -2.70 -26.08 4.18
CA ALA A 245 -3.07 -27.00 5.26
C ALA A 245 -3.34 -26.29 6.59
N ASN A 246 -2.64 -25.20 6.88
CA ASN A 246 -2.73 -24.41 8.11
C ASN A 246 -3.33 -23.01 7.94
N ALA A 247 -4.02 -22.72 6.83
CA ALA A 247 -4.81 -21.49 6.70
C ALA A 247 -5.87 -21.37 7.80
N MET A 248 -6.24 -20.15 8.19
CA MET A 248 -7.33 -19.92 9.15
C MET A 248 -8.70 -20.21 8.53
N TYR A 249 -8.88 -19.75 7.29
CA TYR A 249 -10.04 -20.03 6.44
C TYR A 249 -9.60 -20.42 5.05
N ALA A 250 -10.35 -21.31 4.42
CA ALA A 250 -10.20 -21.62 3.01
C ALA A 250 -11.56 -21.75 2.34
N LEU A 251 -11.71 -21.17 1.16
CA LEU A 251 -12.89 -21.26 0.33
C LEU A 251 -12.54 -22.04 -0.93
N GLU A 252 -13.38 -23.01 -1.30
CA GLU A 252 -13.32 -23.68 -2.59
C GLU A 252 -14.20 -22.89 -3.57
N CYS A 253 -13.58 -22.38 -4.62
CA CYS A 253 -14.19 -21.41 -5.52
C CYS A 253 -14.11 -21.85 -6.97
N GLU A 254 -15.07 -21.36 -7.76
CA GLU A 254 -15.01 -21.47 -9.23
C GLU A 254 -15.50 -20.19 -9.91
N MET A 255 -14.90 -19.87 -11.04
CA MET A 255 -15.35 -18.85 -11.99
C MET A 255 -15.86 -19.52 -13.25
N ILE A 256 -17.08 -19.13 -13.65
CA ILE A 256 -17.66 -19.55 -14.94
C ILE A 256 -17.31 -18.45 -15.95
N PRO A 257 -16.54 -18.78 -17.02
CA PRO A 257 -16.13 -17.77 -17.99
C PRO A 257 -17.31 -17.02 -18.61
N GLY A 258 -17.23 -15.68 -18.61
CA GLY A 258 -18.25 -14.81 -19.17
C GLY A 258 -19.32 -14.34 -18.19
N GLU A 259 -19.40 -14.89 -16.98
CA GLU A 259 -20.23 -14.33 -15.91
C GLU A 259 -19.58 -13.09 -15.32
N LEU A 260 -20.28 -11.95 -15.39
CA LEU A 260 -19.80 -10.66 -14.90
C LEU A 260 -20.82 -10.04 -13.94
N GLY A 261 -20.31 -9.33 -12.93
CA GLY A 261 -21.09 -8.55 -11.99
C GLY A 261 -20.32 -7.30 -11.57
N ASP A 262 -21.03 -6.30 -11.04
CA ASP A 262 -20.43 -5.02 -10.65
C ASP A 262 -19.51 -5.21 -9.43
N GLU A 263 -18.22 -4.85 -9.55
CA GLU A 263 -17.20 -4.88 -8.51
C GLU A 263 -16.69 -3.45 -8.25
N GLY A 264 -16.57 -3.08 -6.99
CA GLY A 264 -16.15 -1.74 -6.59
C GLY A 264 -17.31 -0.85 -6.13
N PRO A 265 -17.03 0.43 -5.78
CA PRO A 265 -15.67 0.99 -5.67
C PRO A 265 -14.87 0.36 -4.52
N PHE A 266 -13.55 0.47 -4.59
CA PHE A 266 -12.63 -0.02 -3.57
C PHE A 266 -11.48 0.97 -3.36
N ALA A 267 -11.11 1.24 -2.10
CA ALA A 267 -9.98 2.11 -1.76
C ALA A 267 -8.67 1.41 -2.08
N GLU A 268 -7.93 1.96 -3.03
CA GLU A 268 -6.67 1.41 -3.51
C GLU A 268 -5.45 1.93 -2.74
N VAL A 269 -4.36 1.23 -2.88
CA VAL A 269 -3.03 1.57 -2.32
C VAL A 269 -2.56 2.98 -2.66
N THR A 270 -3.08 3.60 -3.70
CA THR A 270 -2.80 4.98 -4.12
C THR A 270 -3.53 6.04 -3.29
N GLY A 271 -4.43 5.64 -2.40
CA GLY A 271 -5.34 6.54 -1.69
C GLY A 271 -6.51 7.05 -2.53
N TYR A 272 -6.70 6.54 -3.74
CA TYR A 272 -7.86 6.78 -4.59
C TYR A 272 -8.79 5.58 -4.59
N TYR A 273 -10.04 5.79 -5.04
CA TYR A 273 -10.97 4.70 -5.24
C TYR A 273 -10.87 4.16 -6.66
N ALA A 274 -10.81 2.83 -6.81
CA ALA A 274 -11.12 2.18 -8.07
C ALA A 274 -12.60 2.36 -8.41
N ASN A 275 -12.90 2.44 -9.70
CA ASN A 275 -14.28 2.55 -10.16
C ASN A 275 -15.06 1.24 -9.95
N CYS A 276 -16.39 1.35 -9.93
CA CYS A 276 -17.26 0.20 -10.04
C CYS A 276 -17.32 -0.23 -11.52
N GLU A 277 -16.96 -1.48 -11.80
CA GLU A 277 -16.91 -2.02 -13.16
C GLU A 277 -17.40 -3.48 -13.20
N PRO A 278 -17.92 -3.96 -14.35
CA PRO A 278 -18.22 -5.38 -14.54
C PRO A 278 -16.95 -6.22 -14.46
N ARG A 279 -16.92 -7.16 -13.51
CA ARG A 279 -15.80 -8.06 -13.23
C ARG A 279 -16.27 -9.50 -13.10
N PRO A 280 -15.38 -10.51 -13.20
CA PRO A 280 -15.78 -11.90 -13.10
C PRO A 280 -16.48 -12.23 -11.78
N VAL A 281 -17.52 -13.07 -11.89
CA VAL A 281 -18.25 -13.64 -10.77
C VAL A 281 -17.54 -14.89 -10.26
N VAL A 282 -17.45 -15.01 -8.94
CA VAL A 282 -16.87 -16.16 -8.25
C VAL A 282 -17.95 -16.84 -7.41
N HIS A 283 -18.16 -18.11 -7.64
CA HIS A 283 -19.04 -18.95 -6.84
C HIS A 283 -18.25 -19.69 -5.77
N VAL A 284 -18.60 -19.51 -4.51
CA VAL A 284 -18.07 -20.27 -3.40
C VAL A 284 -18.86 -21.58 -3.29
N ARG A 285 -18.15 -22.72 -3.22
CA ARG A 285 -18.75 -24.05 -3.16
C ARG A 285 -18.58 -24.73 -1.81
N ALA A 286 -17.57 -24.32 -1.05
CA ALA A 286 -17.37 -24.76 0.34
C ALA A 286 -16.56 -23.72 1.10
N ILE A 287 -16.77 -23.66 2.40
CA ILE A 287 -15.98 -22.88 3.36
C ILE A 287 -15.41 -23.85 4.38
N HIS A 288 -14.12 -23.71 4.66
CA HIS A 288 -13.40 -24.47 5.68
C HIS A 288 -12.76 -23.49 6.66
N ALA A 289 -12.66 -23.90 7.92
CA ALA A 289 -12.04 -23.11 8.97
C ALA A 289 -11.28 -24.00 9.96
N ARG A 290 -10.21 -23.47 10.53
CA ARG A 290 -9.57 -24.07 11.71
C ARG A 290 -10.47 -23.94 12.95
N PRO A 291 -10.24 -24.75 14.00
CA PRO A 291 -10.74 -24.42 15.33
C PRO A 291 -10.23 -23.05 15.78
N ASP A 292 -11.09 -22.25 16.40
CA ASP A 292 -10.76 -20.90 16.90
C ASP A 292 -10.03 -20.03 15.88
N PRO A 293 -10.60 -19.79 14.69
CA PRO A 293 -9.90 -19.08 13.63
C PRO A 293 -9.78 -17.59 13.94
N VAL A 294 -8.80 -16.94 13.32
CA VAL A 294 -8.63 -15.49 13.31
C VAL A 294 -8.78 -15.02 11.86
N PHE A 295 -9.64 -14.03 11.62
CA PHE A 295 -9.79 -13.46 10.29
C PHE A 295 -8.68 -12.44 10.04
N GLN A 296 -7.88 -12.64 8.98
CA GLN A 296 -6.84 -11.70 8.58
C GLN A 296 -7.37 -10.73 7.54
N THR A 297 -7.08 -9.45 7.73
CA THR A 297 -7.35 -8.38 6.77
C THR A 297 -6.10 -7.50 6.61
N ILE A 298 -5.99 -6.79 5.50
CA ILE A 298 -4.90 -5.88 5.18
C ILE A 298 -5.48 -4.49 4.88
N LEU A 299 -4.99 -3.44 5.56
CA LEU A 299 -5.33 -2.08 5.18
C LEU A 299 -4.63 -1.71 3.87
N SER A 300 -5.38 -1.14 2.94
CA SER A 300 -4.82 -0.56 1.73
C SER A 300 -3.97 0.67 2.08
N GLY A 301 -2.66 0.56 1.94
CA GLY A 301 -1.69 1.57 2.39
C GLY A 301 -0.34 0.93 2.70
N SER A 302 0.25 1.25 3.86
CA SER A 302 1.59 0.77 4.25
C SER A 302 1.73 -0.75 4.27
N GLU A 303 0.67 -1.51 4.53
CA GLU A 303 0.73 -2.98 4.47
C GLU A 303 1.01 -3.47 3.04
N VAL A 304 0.38 -2.87 2.03
CA VAL A 304 0.63 -3.21 0.63
C VAL A 304 1.97 -2.64 0.17
N TRP A 305 2.32 -1.40 0.60
CA TRP A 305 3.59 -0.78 0.21
C TRP A 305 4.79 -1.59 0.68
N ASN A 306 4.76 -2.14 1.89
CA ASN A 306 5.88 -2.92 2.41
C ASN A 306 5.94 -4.34 1.86
N SER A 307 4.81 -4.96 1.51
CA SER A 307 4.83 -6.30 0.91
C SER A 307 5.28 -6.25 -0.56
N VAL A 308 4.58 -5.50 -1.41
CA VAL A 308 4.90 -5.39 -2.85
C VAL A 308 6.18 -4.59 -3.08
N GLY A 309 6.37 -3.47 -2.33
CA GLY A 309 7.55 -2.62 -2.45
C GLY A 309 8.84 -3.35 -2.14
N LEU A 310 8.86 -4.17 -1.09
CA LEU A 310 10.04 -4.94 -0.70
C LEU A 310 10.48 -5.93 -1.79
N LEU A 311 9.51 -6.59 -2.44
CA LEU A 311 9.78 -7.47 -3.59
C LEU A 311 10.32 -6.68 -4.78
N GLY A 312 9.75 -5.51 -5.05
CA GLY A 312 10.21 -4.61 -6.11
C GLY A 312 11.65 -4.12 -5.86
N GLU A 313 11.96 -3.71 -4.63
CA GLU A 313 13.32 -3.31 -4.22
C GLU A 313 14.33 -4.43 -4.43
N ALA A 314 13.99 -5.65 -3.99
CA ALA A 314 14.86 -6.82 -4.15
C ALA A 314 15.16 -7.13 -5.63
N ASN A 315 14.16 -7.04 -6.50
CA ASN A 315 14.31 -7.26 -7.94
C ASN A 315 15.13 -6.15 -8.61
N VAL A 316 14.83 -4.88 -8.29
CA VAL A 316 15.56 -3.72 -8.82
C VAL A 316 17.02 -3.74 -8.39
N LEU A 317 17.31 -3.97 -7.10
CA LEU A 317 18.67 -4.02 -6.58
C LEU A 317 19.50 -5.12 -7.27
N THR A 318 18.92 -6.32 -7.41
CA THR A 318 19.57 -7.43 -8.11
C THR A 318 19.91 -7.08 -9.56
N THR A 319 19.00 -6.41 -10.27
CA THR A 319 19.20 -5.97 -11.65
C THR A 319 20.28 -4.88 -11.74
N LEU A 320 20.21 -3.89 -10.86
CA LEU A 320 21.17 -2.79 -10.82
C LEU A 320 22.59 -3.27 -10.52
N GLN A 321 22.78 -4.17 -9.55
CA GLN A 321 24.10 -4.72 -9.21
C GLN A 321 24.78 -5.41 -10.39
N ARG A 322 24.00 -5.96 -11.34
CA ARG A 322 24.53 -6.58 -12.58
C ARG A 322 24.81 -5.57 -13.67
N GLN A 323 24.00 -4.51 -13.81
CA GLN A 323 24.04 -3.59 -14.95
C GLN A 323 24.78 -2.28 -14.63
N VAL A 324 24.76 -1.83 -13.38
CA VAL A 324 25.32 -0.57 -12.90
C VAL A 324 26.15 -0.84 -11.64
N PRO A 325 27.42 -1.28 -11.81
CA PRO A 325 28.32 -1.46 -10.67
C PRO A 325 28.42 -0.19 -9.83
N GLY A 326 28.43 -0.35 -8.50
CA GLY A 326 28.37 0.76 -7.55
C GLY A 326 26.97 1.04 -7.02
N SER A 327 25.91 0.42 -7.55
CA SER A 327 24.57 0.46 -6.95
C SER A 327 24.61 -0.23 -5.57
N ARG A 328 24.32 0.55 -4.51
CA ARG A 328 24.46 0.12 -3.13
C ARG A 328 23.15 -0.39 -2.54
N ASP A 329 22.09 0.39 -2.74
CA ASP A 329 20.79 0.12 -2.12
C ASP A 329 19.65 0.75 -2.94
N VAL A 330 18.44 0.25 -2.73
CA VAL A 330 17.20 0.73 -3.35
C VAL A 330 16.11 0.79 -2.31
N TYR A 331 15.34 1.86 -2.31
CA TYR A 331 14.20 2.04 -1.44
C TYR A 331 13.00 2.56 -2.21
N PHE A 332 11.86 1.89 -2.08
CA PHE A 332 10.60 2.37 -2.63
C PHE A 332 9.89 3.22 -1.58
N SER A 333 9.84 4.54 -1.84
CA SER A 333 9.37 5.51 -0.86
C SER A 333 7.88 5.33 -0.53
N HIS A 334 7.52 5.53 0.72
CA HIS A 334 6.11 5.50 1.15
C HIS A 334 5.29 6.60 0.45
N GLY A 335 5.85 7.79 0.25
CA GLY A 335 5.21 8.85 -0.54
C GLY A 335 4.95 8.48 -2.01
N GLY A 336 5.70 7.52 -2.54
CA GLY A 336 5.46 6.88 -3.83
C GLY A 336 4.58 5.64 -3.75
N CYS A 337 3.78 5.49 -2.70
CA CYS A 337 2.88 4.35 -2.46
C CYS A 337 3.62 3.00 -2.47
N GLY A 338 4.91 2.98 -2.11
CA GLY A 338 5.74 1.79 -2.04
C GLY A 338 6.08 1.13 -3.39
N PHE A 339 5.69 1.69 -4.53
CA PHE A 339 6.04 1.14 -5.85
C PHE A 339 5.95 2.12 -7.05
N TYR A 340 5.68 3.41 -6.81
CA TYR A 340 5.72 4.41 -7.89
C TYR A 340 6.96 5.28 -7.88
N HIS A 341 7.70 5.33 -6.76
CA HIS A 341 8.91 6.10 -6.63
C HIS A 341 10.02 5.27 -5.99
N ALA A 342 11.09 5.03 -6.73
CA ALA A 342 12.31 4.40 -6.25
C ALA A 342 13.38 5.44 -5.98
N VAL A 343 14.07 5.34 -4.85
CA VAL A 343 15.31 6.05 -4.55
C VAL A 343 16.45 5.03 -4.61
N VAL A 344 17.45 5.32 -5.44
CA VAL A 344 18.61 4.45 -5.70
C VAL A 344 19.85 5.11 -5.13
N GLN A 345 20.57 4.41 -4.27
CA GLN A 345 21.87 4.83 -3.75
C GLN A 345 22.98 4.28 -4.64
N LEU A 346 23.80 5.17 -5.16
CA LEU A 346 24.84 4.86 -6.14
C LEU A 346 26.19 5.45 -5.73
N GLU A 347 27.21 4.63 -5.64
CA GLU A 347 28.60 5.07 -5.68
C GLU A 347 29.05 5.18 -7.12
N GLN A 348 29.11 6.42 -7.64
CA GLN A 348 29.46 6.64 -9.04
C GLN A 348 30.89 6.21 -9.34
N GLN A 349 31.07 5.41 -10.38
CA GLN A 349 32.39 4.97 -10.86
C GLN A 349 32.79 5.65 -12.17
N ARG A 350 31.86 6.33 -12.84
CA ARG A 350 32.09 7.12 -14.06
C ARG A 350 30.94 8.08 -14.33
N ALA A 351 31.19 9.10 -15.14
CA ALA A 351 30.16 10.03 -15.60
C ALA A 351 29.04 9.31 -16.35
N GLY A 352 27.78 9.70 -16.07
CA GLY A 352 26.58 9.17 -16.70
C GLY A 352 26.03 7.88 -16.09
N TRP A 353 26.66 7.30 -15.05
CA TRP A 353 26.14 6.10 -14.38
C TRP A 353 24.84 6.35 -13.66
N SER A 354 24.59 7.54 -13.13
CA SER A 354 23.32 7.94 -12.53
C SER A 354 22.15 7.78 -13.52
N LYS A 355 22.33 8.23 -14.77
CA LYS A 355 21.31 8.08 -15.82
C LYS A 355 21.12 6.63 -16.25
N GLN A 356 22.20 5.86 -16.30
CA GLN A 356 22.13 4.43 -16.57
C GLN A 356 21.36 3.71 -15.46
N ALA A 357 21.56 4.09 -14.17
CA ALA A 357 20.79 3.58 -13.05
C ALA A 357 19.30 3.91 -13.17
N ILE A 358 18.93 5.15 -13.57
CA ILE A 358 17.54 5.54 -13.82
C ILE A 358 16.88 4.61 -14.84
N MET A 359 17.51 4.41 -16.00
CA MET A 359 16.96 3.58 -17.08
C MET A 359 16.83 2.11 -16.66
N ALA A 360 17.85 1.57 -16.02
CA ALA A 360 17.87 0.20 -15.54
C ALA A 360 16.78 -0.05 -14.47
N THR A 361 16.56 0.93 -13.60
CA THR A 361 15.51 0.87 -12.56
C THR A 361 14.12 0.83 -13.17
N PHE A 362 13.82 1.67 -14.16
CA PHE A 362 12.53 1.63 -14.86
C PHE A 362 12.31 0.33 -15.63
N SER A 363 13.37 -0.24 -16.19
CA SER A 363 13.31 -1.52 -16.90
C SER A 363 13.08 -2.68 -15.92
N ALA A 364 13.71 -2.65 -14.74
CA ALA A 364 13.61 -3.70 -13.75
C ALA A 364 12.24 -3.75 -13.05
N PHE A 365 11.55 -2.62 -12.95
CA PHE A 365 10.23 -2.56 -12.31
C PHE A 365 9.29 -1.59 -13.06
N PRO A 366 8.56 -2.07 -14.07
CA PRO A 366 7.71 -1.26 -14.94
C PRO A 366 6.65 -0.39 -14.25
N PRO A 367 6.08 -0.74 -13.07
CA PRO A 367 5.12 0.13 -12.38
C PRO A 367 5.67 1.49 -11.94
N LEU A 368 6.99 1.65 -11.79
CA LEU A 368 7.60 2.91 -11.36
C LEU A 368 7.24 4.08 -12.27
N LYS A 369 6.89 5.20 -11.64
CA LYS A 369 6.65 6.49 -12.27
C LYS A 369 7.84 7.44 -12.11
N MET A 370 8.52 7.35 -10.96
CA MET A 370 9.63 8.23 -10.61
C MET A 370 10.83 7.42 -10.11
N VAL A 371 12.03 7.87 -10.46
CA VAL A 371 13.30 7.34 -9.95
C VAL A 371 14.19 8.52 -9.56
N THR A 372 14.68 8.53 -8.32
CA THR A 372 15.68 9.47 -7.85
C THR A 372 16.96 8.71 -7.56
N VAL A 373 18.06 9.13 -8.17
CA VAL A 373 19.40 8.54 -7.91
C VAL A 373 20.21 9.53 -7.10
N VAL A 374 20.79 9.06 -6.01
CA VAL A 374 21.58 9.83 -5.03
C VAL A 374 22.91 9.14 -4.75
N ASP A 375 23.86 9.88 -4.22
CA ASP A 375 25.15 9.31 -3.80
C ASP A 375 25.04 8.54 -2.47
N GLU A 376 26.15 7.85 -2.11
CA GLU A 376 26.29 7.02 -0.93
C GLU A 376 26.18 7.76 0.42
N ASP A 377 26.33 9.09 0.42
CA ASP A 377 26.22 9.95 1.61
C ASP A 377 24.79 10.40 1.92
N VAL A 378 23.81 9.95 1.16
CA VAL A 378 22.39 10.26 1.35
C VAL A 378 21.66 9.05 1.92
N ASP A 379 20.95 9.24 3.03
CA ASP A 379 20.05 8.21 3.57
C ASP A 379 18.77 8.14 2.75
N ILE A 380 18.67 7.10 1.92
CA ILE A 380 17.53 6.90 1.00
C ILE A 380 16.21 6.60 1.70
N ARG A 381 16.23 6.23 2.98
CA ARG A 381 15.04 5.99 3.82
C ARG A 381 14.55 7.24 4.54
N ASN A 382 15.39 8.29 4.58
CA ASN A 382 15.04 9.58 5.13
C ASN A 382 14.58 10.54 4.01
N SER A 383 13.26 10.77 3.91
CA SER A 383 12.68 11.63 2.87
C SER A 383 13.26 13.05 2.86
N SER A 384 13.56 13.62 4.04
CA SER A 384 14.18 14.95 4.13
C SER A 384 15.60 14.97 3.57
N ASP A 385 16.35 13.87 3.71
CA ASP A 385 17.70 13.77 3.16
C ASP A 385 17.68 13.60 1.62
N VAL A 386 16.71 12.85 1.12
CA VAL A 386 16.46 12.72 -0.32
C VAL A 386 16.02 14.06 -0.92
N GLU A 387 15.09 14.78 -0.30
CA GLU A 387 14.67 16.12 -0.73
C GLU A 387 15.82 17.12 -0.69
N TRP A 388 16.71 17.04 0.30
CA TRP A 388 17.92 17.83 0.36
C TRP A 388 18.79 17.57 -0.88
N ALA A 389 19.05 16.31 -1.25
CA ALA A 389 19.83 15.99 -2.45
C ALA A 389 19.13 16.48 -3.73
N MET A 390 17.80 16.35 -3.83
CA MET A 390 17.02 16.86 -4.96
C MET A 390 17.11 18.37 -5.10
N THR A 391 17.17 19.11 -4.02
CA THR A 391 17.18 20.59 -4.05
C THR A 391 18.58 21.18 -4.18
N THR A 392 19.63 20.46 -3.77
CA THR A 392 21.01 20.97 -3.75
C THR A 392 21.90 20.43 -4.86
N ARG A 393 21.58 19.24 -5.42
CA ARG A 393 22.41 18.54 -6.41
C ARG A 393 21.77 18.42 -7.80
N LEU A 394 20.42 18.42 -7.88
CA LEU A 394 19.74 18.29 -9.18
C LEU A 394 19.97 19.53 -10.06
N ASN A 395 20.61 19.35 -11.18
CA ASN A 395 20.60 20.33 -12.25
C ASN A 395 19.43 20.04 -13.21
N ALA A 396 18.39 20.86 -13.18
CA ALA A 396 17.16 20.61 -13.94
C ALA A 396 17.38 20.55 -15.47
N ASN A 397 18.41 21.24 -16.01
CA ASN A 397 18.69 21.21 -17.46
C ASN A 397 19.29 19.89 -17.92
N THR A 398 20.04 19.21 -17.07
CA THR A 398 20.83 18.03 -17.45
C THR A 398 20.51 16.80 -16.62
N GLY A 399 19.91 16.96 -15.45
CA GLY A 399 19.65 15.89 -14.48
C GLY A 399 18.25 15.26 -14.56
N ILE A 400 17.35 15.79 -15.39
CA ILE A 400 16.01 15.22 -15.56
C ILE A 400 16.00 14.29 -16.78
N VAL A 401 15.50 13.07 -16.57
CA VAL A 401 15.22 12.08 -17.62
C VAL A 401 13.71 11.93 -17.75
N THR A 402 13.16 12.22 -18.93
CA THR A 402 11.74 12.09 -19.23
C THR A 402 11.54 10.98 -20.25
N ILE A 403 10.65 10.02 -19.95
CA ILE A 403 10.28 8.93 -20.86
C ILE A 403 8.76 9.00 -21.08
N GLU A 404 8.37 9.48 -22.24
CA GLU A 404 6.95 9.63 -22.63
C GLU A 404 6.35 8.30 -23.12
N ASN A 405 5.02 8.19 -23.05
CA ASN A 405 4.25 7.02 -23.53
C ASN A 405 4.80 5.68 -23.04
N SER A 406 5.26 5.65 -21.80
CA SER A 406 5.82 4.47 -21.18
C SER A 406 4.77 3.70 -20.40
N PHE A 407 4.84 2.37 -20.48
CA PHE A 407 3.98 1.48 -19.69
C PHE A 407 4.20 1.72 -18.18
N GLY A 408 3.10 1.80 -17.43
CA GLY A 408 3.07 1.99 -15.98
C GLY A 408 1.95 1.17 -15.35
N HIS A 409 1.38 1.66 -14.25
CA HIS A 409 0.37 0.92 -13.49
C HIS A 409 -1.00 1.62 -13.54
N GLY A 410 -2.05 0.86 -13.88
CA GLY A 410 -3.41 1.39 -14.08
C GLY A 410 -4.09 1.97 -12.84
N LEU A 411 -3.63 1.63 -11.63
CA LEU A 411 -4.13 2.27 -10.39
C LEU A 411 -3.68 3.72 -10.23
N ASN A 412 -2.72 4.19 -11.03
CA ASN A 412 -2.32 5.59 -11.03
C ASN A 412 -3.18 6.37 -12.03
N PRO A 413 -4.02 7.32 -11.59
CA PRO A 413 -4.91 8.07 -12.50
C PRO A 413 -4.18 8.90 -13.56
N THR A 414 -2.84 9.09 -13.43
CA THR A 414 -2.02 9.77 -14.43
C THR A 414 -1.43 8.81 -15.49
N PHE A 415 -1.81 7.53 -15.45
CA PHE A 415 -1.47 6.51 -16.43
C PHE A 415 -2.75 5.91 -17.04
N PRO A 416 -3.57 6.70 -17.74
CA PRO A 416 -4.74 6.17 -18.43
C PRO A 416 -4.29 5.10 -19.43
N ASP A 417 -5.05 4.00 -19.50
CA ASP A 417 -4.73 2.85 -20.37
C ASP A 417 -3.30 2.30 -20.15
N TYR A 418 -2.79 2.38 -18.91
CA TYR A 418 -1.42 1.98 -18.51
C TYR A 418 -0.29 2.79 -19.16
N LEU A 419 -0.59 3.88 -19.86
CA LEU A 419 0.41 4.70 -20.53
C LEU A 419 0.56 6.07 -19.85
N GLY A 420 1.79 6.49 -19.63
CA GLY A 420 2.10 7.77 -19.02
C GLY A 420 3.56 8.19 -19.19
N THR A 421 3.91 9.30 -18.54
CA THR A 421 5.28 9.82 -18.55
C THR A 421 5.99 9.44 -17.26
N LYS A 422 7.20 8.89 -17.41
CA LYS A 422 8.12 8.58 -16.31
C LYS A 422 9.17 9.67 -16.16
N LEU A 423 9.59 9.93 -14.92
CA LEU A 423 10.58 10.95 -14.58
C LEU A 423 11.71 10.33 -13.76
N GLY A 424 12.95 10.54 -14.23
CA GLY A 424 14.16 10.23 -13.49
C GLY A 424 14.88 11.49 -13.06
N PHE A 425 15.42 11.51 -11.84
CA PHE A 425 16.14 12.63 -11.25
C PHE A 425 17.55 12.19 -10.89
N ASP A 426 18.54 12.79 -11.54
CA ASP A 426 19.95 12.63 -11.24
C ASP A 426 20.34 13.65 -10.16
N CYS A 427 20.31 13.20 -8.92
CA CYS A 427 20.63 14.00 -7.73
C CYS A 427 22.00 13.61 -7.15
N CYS A 428 22.88 13.10 -8.00
CA CYS A 428 24.26 12.79 -7.64
C CYS A 428 25.17 14.02 -7.81
N ARG A 429 26.29 13.96 -7.10
CA ARG A 429 27.41 14.90 -7.30
C ARG A 429 27.98 14.75 -8.70
N PRO A 430 28.58 15.78 -9.31
CA PRO A 430 29.31 15.63 -10.57
C PRO A 430 30.42 14.57 -10.47
N TYR A 431 30.65 13.85 -11.56
CA TYR A 431 31.78 12.94 -11.64
C TYR A 431 32.82 13.46 -12.65
N PRO A 432 34.14 13.57 -12.31
CA PRO A 432 34.69 13.26 -10.98
C PRO A 432 34.20 14.23 -9.89
N HIS A 433 34.14 13.73 -8.68
CA HIS A 433 33.69 14.48 -7.50
C HIS A 433 34.58 15.71 -7.24
N THR A 434 33.96 16.85 -6.88
CA THR A 434 34.65 18.09 -6.52
C THR A 434 34.30 18.51 -5.10
N ALA A 435 35.28 19.14 -4.38
CA ALA A 435 35.16 19.46 -2.96
C ALA A 435 34.00 20.42 -2.62
N GLU A 436 33.47 21.16 -3.60
CA GLU A 436 32.30 22.05 -3.43
C GLU A 436 31.00 21.28 -3.13
N TYR A 437 30.97 19.97 -3.44
CA TYR A 437 29.86 19.08 -3.15
C TYR A 437 30.08 18.24 -1.89
N ASP A 438 31.18 18.48 -1.14
CA ASP A 438 31.41 17.81 0.14
C ASP A 438 30.37 18.24 1.16
N ARG A 439 29.70 17.25 1.76
CA ARG A 439 28.68 17.52 2.75
C ARG A 439 29.33 17.95 4.06
N ALA A 440 28.89 19.09 4.59
CA ALA A 440 29.31 19.53 5.93
C ALA A 440 28.75 18.59 7.01
N ASN A 441 29.64 18.01 7.80
CA ASN A 441 29.27 17.11 8.87
C ASN A 441 29.75 17.67 10.23
N TYR A 442 28.96 17.45 11.27
CA TYR A 442 29.39 17.72 12.63
C TYR A 442 30.26 16.58 13.14
N LYS A 443 31.18 16.92 14.05
CA LYS A 443 31.96 15.91 14.75
C LYS A 443 31.04 14.97 15.54
N SER A 444 31.18 13.68 15.35
CA SER A 444 30.50 12.69 16.20
C SER A 444 31.07 12.78 17.61
N VAL A 445 30.22 12.91 18.61
CA VAL A 445 30.56 12.94 20.03
C VAL A 445 29.71 11.94 20.77
N ASP A 446 30.31 11.28 21.79
CA ASP A 446 29.50 10.48 22.69
C ASP A 446 28.77 11.44 23.65
N ILE A 447 27.43 11.46 23.55
CA ILE A 447 26.59 12.30 24.42
C ILE A 447 26.73 11.90 25.90
N GLY A 448 27.06 10.62 26.19
CA GLY A 448 27.30 10.14 27.54
C GLY A 448 28.49 10.79 28.27
N ASP A 449 29.43 11.37 27.49
CA ASP A 449 30.56 12.11 28.05
C ASP A 449 30.20 13.50 28.58
N TYR A 450 28.95 13.95 28.32
CA TYR A 450 28.50 15.30 28.67
C TYR A 450 27.33 15.28 29.65
N SER A 451 27.44 16.12 30.71
CA SER A 451 26.33 16.36 31.63
C SER A 451 25.29 17.27 30.95
N ILE A 452 24.28 16.66 30.33
CA ILE A 452 23.22 17.37 29.63
C ILE A 452 21.97 17.38 30.52
N GLN A 453 21.54 18.57 30.97
CA GLN A 453 20.25 18.74 31.62
C GLN A 453 19.20 19.02 30.53
N VAL A 454 18.41 18.03 30.21
CA VAL A 454 17.20 18.22 29.37
C VAL A 454 16.05 18.54 30.34
N PRO A 455 15.50 19.76 30.35
CA PRO A 455 14.31 20.01 31.14
C PRO A 455 13.20 19.08 30.64
N GLU A 456 12.55 18.37 31.58
CA GLU A 456 11.36 17.60 31.24
C GLU A 456 10.35 18.58 30.62
N ILE A 457 10.11 18.40 29.33
CA ILE A 457 8.96 19.04 28.70
C ILE A 457 7.77 18.33 29.36
N GLU A 458 7.09 19.01 30.29
CA GLU A 458 5.78 18.59 30.72
C GLU A 458 4.96 18.40 29.44
N GLN A 459 4.86 17.16 28.99
CA GLN A 459 3.85 16.86 27.98
C GLN A 459 2.53 17.32 28.61
N PRO A 460 1.81 18.26 27.99
CA PRO A 460 0.48 18.56 28.47
C PRO A 460 -0.23 17.22 28.52
N GLN A 461 -0.46 16.73 29.75
CA GLN A 461 -1.25 15.52 29.92
C GLN A 461 -2.53 15.78 29.16
N ALA A 462 -2.65 15.14 28.00
CA ALA A 462 -3.93 15.03 27.31
C ALA A 462 -4.81 14.10 28.18
N LYS A 463 -5.15 14.56 29.37
CA LYS A 463 -6.35 14.16 30.05
C LYS A 463 -7.44 14.66 29.13
N GLY A 464 -7.89 13.78 28.25
CA GLY A 464 -9.04 14.05 27.41
C GLY A 464 -10.14 14.56 28.32
N LEU A 465 -10.45 15.84 28.20
CA LEU A 465 -11.58 16.42 28.90
C LEU A 465 -12.79 15.49 28.68
N PRO A 466 -13.57 15.17 29.70
CA PRO A 466 -14.80 14.41 29.53
C PRO A 466 -15.59 14.98 28.34
N LEU A 467 -16.25 14.13 27.57
CA LEU A 467 -16.94 14.52 26.32
C LEU A 467 -17.80 15.79 26.51
N LYS A 468 -18.47 15.91 27.66
CA LYS A 468 -19.25 17.12 28.04
C LYS A 468 -18.41 18.39 28.11
N GLU A 469 -17.17 18.32 28.57
CA GLU A 469 -16.26 19.47 28.69
C GLU A 469 -15.63 19.81 27.34
N ARG A 470 -15.37 18.81 26.49
CA ARG A 470 -14.95 19.03 25.09
C ARG A 470 -16.05 19.70 24.30
N ILE A 471 -17.29 19.21 24.36
CA ILE A 471 -18.43 19.86 23.72
C ILE A 471 -18.63 21.29 24.26
N ALA A 472 -18.49 21.51 25.57
CA ALA A 472 -18.59 22.84 26.15
C ALA A 472 -17.41 23.77 25.72
N ALA A 473 -16.23 23.23 25.48
CA ALA A 473 -15.09 23.99 24.94
C ALA A 473 -15.31 24.35 23.47
N ASP A 474 -15.80 23.40 22.66
CA ASP A 474 -16.12 23.65 21.25
C ASP A 474 -17.26 24.64 21.07
N ILE A 475 -18.30 24.57 21.92
CA ILE A 475 -19.37 25.56 21.96
C ILE A 475 -18.82 26.94 22.38
N ARG A 476 -17.95 27.02 23.40
CA ARG A 476 -17.29 28.26 23.79
C ARG A 476 -16.44 28.85 22.66
N MET A 477 -15.70 28.03 21.94
CA MET A 477 -14.93 28.47 20.76
C MET A 477 -15.85 28.95 19.63
N ALA A 478 -16.94 28.24 19.35
CA ALA A 478 -17.91 28.63 18.33
C ALA A 478 -18.62 29.95 18.71
N VAL A 479 -19.01 30.11 19.97
CA VAL A 479 -19.59 31.38 20.49
C VAL A 479 -18.57 32.51 20.44
N ALA A 480 -17.31 32.27 20.84
CA ALA A 480 -16.25 33.26 20.76
C ALA A 480 -15.93 33.64 19.30
N TYR A 481 -16.07 32.71 18.36
CA TYR A 481 -15.94 33.01 16.93
C TYR A 481 -17.12 33.80 16.38
N ALA A 482 -18.34 33.46 16.79
CA ALA A 482 -19.57 34.17 16.40
C ALA A 482 -19.69 35.58 17.03
N THR A 483 -19.09 35.76 18.21
CA THR A 483 -19.08 37.08 18.93
C THR A 483 -17.83 37.90 18.63
N ARG A 484 -16.96 37.48 17.72
CA ARG A 484 -15.84 38.33 17.29
C ARG A 484 -16.36 39.63 16.71
N PRO A 485 -15.77 40.77 17.13
CA PRO A 485 -16.14 42.06 16.58
C PRO A 485 -16.07 42.04 15.06
N SER A 486 -17.05 42.65 14.41
CA SER A 486 -17.04 42.76 12.95
C SER A 486 -15.75 43.42 12.47
N LEU A 487 -15.36 43.19 11.22
CA LEU A 487 -14.17 43.84 10.65
C LEU A 487 -14.18 45.36 10.86
N LYS A 488 -15.36 46.00 10.82
CA LYS A 488 -15.54 47.42 11.09
C LYS A 488 -15.20 47.80 12.53
N GLU A 489 -15.55 46.99 13.51
CA GLU A 489 -15.25 47.24 14.93
C GLU A 489 -13.77 47.03 15.21
N ARG A 490 -13.13 45.98 14.65
CA ARG A 490 -11.67 45.77 14.78
C ARG A 490 -10.86 46.90 14.14
N ILE A 491 -11.28 47.43 12.99
CA ILE A 491 -10.65 48.57 12.35
C ILE A 491 -10.80 49.83 13.24
N ARG A 492 -11.94 49.99 13.94
CA ARG A 492 -12.17 51.15 14.86
C ARG A 492 -11.26 51.09 16.08
N ASP A 493 -11.04 49.89 16.62
CA ASP A 493 -10.16 49.67 17.78
C ASP A 493 -8.68 49.82 17.41
N ASP A 494 -8.26 49.36 16.23
CA ASP A 494 -6.90 49.53 15.70
C ASP A 494 -6.61 51.02 15.39
N VAL A 495 -7.60 51.79 14.93
CA VAL A 495 -7.49 53.23 14.73
C VAL A 495 -7.35 53.96 16.08
N GLY A 496 -8.02 53.47 17.12
CA GLY A 496 -7.89 53.99 18.50
C GLY A 496 -6.51 53.69 19.11
N ALA A 497 -5.94 52.53 18.83
CA ALA A 497 -4.61 52.12 19.31
C ALA A 497 -3.46 52.84 18.56
N SER A 498 -3.60 53.05 17.24
CA SER A 498 -2.59 53.73 16.41
C SER A 498 -2.38 55.20 16.72
N ARG A 499 -3.35 55.84 17.37
CA ARG A 499 -3.18 57.23 17.84
C ARG A 499 -2.23 57.40 19.04
N ARG A 500 -1.76 56.29 19.61
CA ARG A 500 -0.85 56.28 20.78
C ARG A 500 0.60 55.90 20.49
N HIS A 501 0.96 55.52 19.25
CA HIS A 501 2.34 55.18 18.88
C HIS A 501 2.72 55.83 17.55
N SER A 502 3.55 56.84 17.61
CA SER A 502 4.18 57.51 16.46
C SER A 502 5.40 56.70 16.02
N GLY A 503 5.39 56.06 14.83
CA GLY A 503 6.59 55.48 14.25
C GLY A 503 6.43 54.31 13.26
N GLY A 504 5.24 54.06 12.70
CA GLY A 504 5.02 52.99 11.71
C GLY A 504 4.35 53.46 10.42
N PRO A 505 4.30 52.61 9.33
CA PRO A 505 3.65 52.98 8.07
C PRO A 505 2.20 53.43 8.31
N SER A 506 1.75 54.45 7.55
CA SER A 506 0.46 55.07 7.78
C SER A 506 -0.71 54.08 7.71
N LEU A 507 -1.74 54.27 8.55
CA LEU A 507 -2.95 53.45 8.54
C LEU A 507 -3.57 53.33 7.12
N LYS A 508 -3.44 54.38 6.32
CA LYS A 508 -3.88 54.41 4.91
C LYS A 508 -3.16 53.37 4.04
N ASP A 509 -1.88 53.12 4.29
CA ASP A 509 -1.08 52.16 3.53
C ASP A 509 -1.37 50.74 3.95
N ARG A 510 -1.62 50.47 5.22
CA ARG A 510 -2.07 49.15 5.72
C ARG A 510 -3.46 48.80 5.22
N ILE A 511 -4.42 49.71 5.26
CA ILE A 511 -5.77 49.50 4.74
C ILE A 511 -5.75 49.28 3.23
N ARG A 512 -4.90 49.95 2.46
CA ARG A 512 -4.75 49.74 1.02
C ARG A 512 -4.18 48.34 0.71
N LEU A 513 -3.29 47.85 1.54
CA LEU A 513 -2.74 46.48 1.38
C LEU A 513 -3.81 45.41 1.64
N ASP A 514 -4.57 45.54 2.72
CA ASP A 514 -5.62 44.59 3.11
C ASP A 514 -6.81 44.58 2.13
N VAL A 515 -7.22 45.77 1.65
CA VAL A 515 -8.28 45.87 0.63
C VAL A 515 -7.83 45.24 -0.71
N ARG A 516 -6.58 45.41 -1.11
CA ARG A 516 -6.04 44.75 -2.32
C ARG A 516 -6.01 43.22 -2.18
N HIS A 517 -5.61 42.72 -1.01
CA HIS A 517 -5.62 41.26 -0.74
C HIS A 517 -7.07 40.73 -0.74
N THR A 518 -7.99 41.39 -0.11
CA THR A 518 -9.41 40.96 -0.03
C THR A 518 -10.10 41.02 -1.41
N GLN A 519 -9.83 42.04 -2.22
CA GLN A 519 -10.36 42.17 -3.58
C GLN A 519 -9.75 41.13 -4.53
N HIS A 520 -8.45 40.79 -4.37
CA HIS A 520 -7.82 39.75 -5.16
C HIS A 520 -8.45 38.37 -4.87
N TYR A 521 -8.68 38.03 -3.60
CA TYR A 521 -9.33 36.79 -3.18
C TYR A 521 -10.80 36.70 -3.64
N ALA A 522 -11.55 37.77 -3.54
CA ALA A 522 -12.93 37.81 -4.02
C ALA A 522 -13.02 37.71 -5.54
N GLY A 523 -12.09 38.32 -6.27
CA GLY A 523 -11.98 38.21 -7.73
C GLY A 523 -11.64 36.79 -8.21
N VAL A 524 -10.73 36.08 -7.54
CA VAL A 524 -10.36 34.70 -7.84
C VAL A 524 -11.55 33.74 -7.61
N GLN A 525 -12.28 33.88 -6.50
CA GLN A 525 -13.46 33.07 -6.23
C GLN A 525 -14.63 33.33 -7.21
N ALA A 526 -14.85 34.60 -7.57
CA ALA A 526 -15.88 34.96 -8.56
C ALA A 526 -15.56 34.41 -9.96
N THR A 527 -14.27 34.44 -10.36
CA THR A 527 -13.80 33.90 -11.64
C THR A 527 -13.91 32.37 -11.67
N GLN A 528 -13.54 31.68 -10.61
CA GLN A 528 -13.70 30.22 -10.50
C GLN A 528 -15.18 29.79 -10.54
N LYS A 529 -16.06 30.52 -9.89
CA LYS A 529 -17.50 30.26 -9.90
C LYS A 529 -18.11 30.52 -11.29
N LYS A 530 -17.67 31.56 -12.00
CA LYS A 530 -18.10 31.89 -13.36
C LYS A 530 -17.62 30.81 -14.35
N ASN A 531 -16.38 30.34 -14.25
CA ASN A 531 -15.84 29.28 -15.11
C ASN A 531 -16.62 27.95 -14.93
N ARG A 532 -16.91 27.56 -13.67
CA ARG A 532 -17.73 26.36 -13.41
C ARG A 532 -19.16 26.46 -13.96
N LEU A 533 -19.77 27.62 -13.92
CA LEU A 533 -21.11 27.86 -14.50
C LEU A 533 -21.08 27.85 -16.04
N THR A 534 -20.00 28.33 -16.66
CA THR A 534 -19.82 28.32 -18.10
C THR A 534 -19.53 26.91 -18.64
N GLU A 535 -18.75 26.11 -17.92
CA GLU A 535 -18.50 24.70 -18.23
C GLU A 535 -19.80 23.86 -18.14
N ALA A 536 -20.59 24.06 -17.08
CA ALA A 536 -21.87 23.37 -16.91
C ALA A 536 -22.91 23.76 -17.98
N ALA A 537 -22.89 25.00 -18.48
CA ALA A 537 -23.78 25.45 -19.57
C ALA A 537 -23.34 24.88 -20.94
N ASN A 538 -22.03 24.73 -21.19
CA ASN A 538 -21.50 24.18 -22.44
C ASN A 538 -21.71 22.66 -22.54
N ASP A 539 -21.79 21.96 -21.42
CA ASP A 539 -22.04 20.49 -21.41
C ASP A 539 -23.49 20.14 -21.73
N GLN A 540 -24.45 21.08 -21.51
CA GLN A 540 -25.85 20.91 -21.89
C GLN A 540 -26.16 21.19 -23.38
N THR A 541 -25.19 21.75 -24.13
CA THR A 541 -25.39 22.15 -25.55
C THR A 541 -24.69 21.23 -26.55
N ARG A 542 -24.05 20.14 -26.15
CA ARG A 542 -23.47 19.16 -27.07
C ARG A 542 -24.56 18.28 -27.70
N PRO A 543 -24.71 18.26 -29.04
CA PRO A 543 -25.67 17.38 -29.71
C PRO A 543 -25.20 15.93 -29.54
N LYS A 544 -26.10 15.05 -29.09
CA LYS A 544 -25.92 13.61 -29.09
C LYS A 544 -25.63 13.12 -30.50
N ALA A 545 -24.42 12.70 -30.78
CA ALA A 545 -24.07 12.07 -32.05
C ALA A 545 -24.89 10.78 -32.24
N ARG A 546 -25.76 10.73 -33.26
CA ARG A 546 -26.39 9.51 -33.72
C ARG A 546 -25.32 8.64 -34.38
N ILE A 547 -25.05 7.49 -33.77
CA ILE A 547 -24.28 6.43 -34.41
C ILE A 547 -25.17 5.79 -35.48
N GLY A 548 -24.87 6.10 -36.75
CA GLY A 548 -25.47 5.42 -37.91
C GLY A 548 -24.76 4.09 -38.12
N LEU A 549 -25.52 3.01 -38.06
CA LEU A 549 -25.08 1.69 -38.53
C LEU A 549 -24.79 1.79 -40.04
N VAL A 550 -23.57 1.51 -40.46
CA VAL A 550 -23.22 1.13 -41.83
C VAL A 550 -22.97 -0.37 -41.85
N ARG A 551 -23.82 -1.10 -42.56
CA ARG A 551 -23.59 -2.47 -43.00
C ARG A 551 -22.60 -2.43 -44.17
N GLY A 552 -21.63 -3.29 -44.13
CA GLY A 552 -20.69 -3.59 -45.19
C GLY A 552 -19.69 -4.61 -44.71
#